data_60a2f2b20d54664c7faa9ce34751c998
#
_entry.id   60a2f2b20d54664c7faa9ce34751c998
#
_cell.length_a   1.000
_cell.length_b   1.000
_cell.length_c   1.000
_cell.angle_alpha   90.00
_cell.angle_beta   90.00
_cell.angle_gamma   90.00
#
_symmetry.space_group_name_H-M   'P 1'
#
loop_
_entity.id
_entity.type
_entity.pdbx_description
1 polymer ?
#
loop_
_entity_poly.entity_id
_entity_poly.type
_entity_poly.pdbx_seq_one_letter_code
_entity_poly.pdbx_strand_id
1 'polypeptide(L)'
;EIPLRLVGSEMCIRDSRMSRKWLIVGSLCVWSGVTYLMGYATTFDQLYWLRGIMGISEALYLPAALSLIADFHQDKTRSLAVGIHMTGLYVGQAIGGFGATFAAMYSWHSTFHWFGIIGVGYGVILAFFLRDKERGTISVMQEKVTKIPVLKSLAMLFSNVFFWIILFYFCVPGTPGWAAKNWLPTLFSESLSIDISVAGPMSTISIALSSLFGVLVGGYISDRWVLRNVRGRVYTGALGLGFIIPSLLFIGFGHSIFALVLGTILFGVGFGMFDANNMPILCQFVSARYRATAYGIMNMCGVFAGAAITSILGESTDAGHLGRDFALLAVFVLIMLVILVTCLRPKTIDMKD
;
A
#
# COMPACT_ATOMS: atom_id res chain seq x y z
N GLU A 1 -7.40 5.92 21.07
CA GLU A 1 -7.34 7.08 20.15
C GLU A 1 -6.17 6.87 19.21
N ILE A 2 -6.42 6.31 18.03
CA ILE A 2 -5.47 6.42 16.93
C ILE A 2 -5.41 7.91 16.64
N PRO A 3 -4.27 8.59 16.85
CA PRO A 3 -4.21 10.02 16.60
C PRO A 3 -4.41 10.24 15.09
N LEU A 4 -5.54 10.75 14.79
CA LEU A 4 -6.12 11.14 13.51
C LEU A 4 -5.33 12.25 12.79
N ARG A 5 -4.04 12.35 13.06
CA ARG A 5 -3.09 13.25 12.41
C ARG A 5 -2.35 12.60 11.23
N LEU A 6 -2.93 11.54 10.66
CA LEU A 6 -2.52 10.94 9.38
C LEU A 6 -2.64 11.92 8.18
N VAL A 7 -3.07 13.11 8.44
CA VAL A 7 -3.58 14.06 7.48
C VAL A 7 -2.63 15.22 7.26
N GLY A 8 -1.37 14.99 7.28
CA GLY A 8 -0.44 16.05 6.90
C GLY A 8 -0.31 16.25 5.38
N SER A 9 -0.62 15.25 4.56
CA SER A 9 -0.88 15.46 3.12
C SER A 9 -2.14 16.28 2.88
N GLU A 10 -3.08 16.32 3.83
CA GLU A 10 -4.25 17.19 3.78
C GLU A 10 -3.91 18.68 3.69
N MET A 11 -2.76 19.13 4.21
CA MET A 11 -2.42 20.55 4.14
C MET A 11 -2.17 21.03 2.70
N CYS A 12 -1.54 20.21 1.86
CA CYS A 12 -1.34 20.60 0.45
C CYS A 12 -2.64 20.55 -0.35
N ILE A 13 -3.52 19.58 -0.05
CA ILE A 13 -4.81 19.41 -0.75
C ILE A 13 -5.88 20.34 -0.14
N ARG A 14 -5.83 20.63 1.16
CA ARG A 14 -6.76 21.54 1.84
C ARG A 14 -6.59 23.00 1.39
N ASP A 15 -5.38 23.41 1.05
CA ASP A 15 -5.08 24.73 0.48
C ASP A 15 -5.34 24.77 -1.04
N SER A 16 -5.57 23.62 -1.70
CA SER A 16 -5.93 23.60 -3.12
C SER A 16 -7.36 24.13 -3.29
N ARG A 17 -7.55 25.01 -4.26
CA ARG A 17 -8.87 25.52 -4.66
C ARG A 17 -9.76 24.45 -5.31
N MET A 18 -9.25 23.23 -5.48
CA MET A 18 -9.95 22.12 -6.14
C MET A 18 -10.87 21.39 -5.16
N SER A 19 -12.06 21.06 -5.65
CA SER A 19 -13.03 20.21 -4.98
C SER A 19 -12.49 18.79 -4.84
N ARG A 20 -12.58 18.20 -3.64
CA ARG A 20 -12.13 16.83 -3.37
C ARG A 20 -12.94 15.82 -4.14
N LYS A 21 -14.23 16.06 -4.27
CA LYS A 21 -15.13 15.26 -5.10
C LYS A 21 -14.58 15.16 -6.53
N TRP A 22 -14.26 16.30 -7.16
CA TRP A 22 -13.80 16.30 -8.56
C TRP A 22 -12.39 15.73 -8.73
N LEU A 23 -11.55 15.82 -7.68
CA LEU A 23 -10.26 15.10 -7.68
C LEU A 23 -10.47 13.57 -7.67
N ILE A 24 -11.38 13.06 -6.82
CA ILE A 24 -11.68 11.63 -6.72
C ILE A 24 -12.32 11.14 -8.02
N VAL A 25 -13.37 11.80 -8.49
CA VAL A 25 -14.11 11.41 -9.70
C VAL A 25 -13.21 11.55 -10.93
N GLY A 26 -12.48 12.65 -11.04
CA GLY A 26 -11.58 12.89 -12.17
C GLY A 26 -10.46 11.87 -12.24
N SER A 27 -9.77 11.60 -11.13
CA SER A 27 -8.73 10.57 -11.10
C SER A 27 -9.28 9.19 -11.46
N LEU A 28 -10.43 8.81 -10.91
CA LEU A 28 -11.09 7.54 -11.22
C LEU A 28 -11.47 7.43 -12.71
N CYS A 29 -12.05 8.48 -13.28
CA CYS A 29 -12.40 8.48 -14.70
C CYS A 29 -11.17 8.44 -15.60
N VAL A 30 -10.09 9.15 -15.23
CA VAL A 30 -8.84 9.14 -16.01
C VAL A 30 -8.21 7.76 -16.01
N TRP A 31 -7.98 7.14 -14.82
CA TRP A 31 -7.35 5.81 -14.80
C TRP A 31 -8.22 4.74 -15.45
N SER A 32 -9.55 4.81 -15.28
CA SER A 32 -10.48 3.87 -15.91
C SER A 32 -10.53 4.04 -17.42
N GLY A 33 -10.51 5.29 -17.91
CA GLY A 33 -10.38 5.59 -19.34
C GLY A 33 -9.06 5.11 -19.92
N VAL A 34 -7.96 5.29 -19.19
CA VAL A 34 -6.64 4.75 -19.58
C VAL A 34 -6.65 3.23 -19.57
N THR A 35 -7.30 2.59 -18.58
CA THR A 35 -7.48 1.13 -18.55
C THR A 35 -8.24 0.65 -19.81
N TYR A 36 -9.29 1.35 -20.20
CA TYR A 36 -10.01 1.06 -21.45
C TYR A 36 -9.11 1.18 -22.68
N LEU A 37 -8.29 2.24 -22.75
CA LEU A 37 -7.35 2.46 -23.85
C LEU A 37 -6.25 1.40 -23.92
N MET A 38 -5.84 0.82 -22.79
CA MET A 38 -4.89 -0.30 -22.78
C MET A 38 -5.40 -1.49 -23.59
N GLY A 39 -6.73 -1.69 -23.67
CA GLY A 39 -7.33 -2.72 -24.50
C GLY A 39 -7.08 -2.54 -26.02
N TYR A 40 -6.65 -1.38 -26.48
CA TYR A 40 -6.25 -1.13 -27.88
C TYR A 40 -4.74 -1.17 -28.11
N ALA A 41 -3.95 -1.37 -27.06
CA ALA A 41 -2.50 -1.36 -27.18
C ALA A 41 -2.01 -2.56 -27.99
N THR A 42 -1.18 -2.30 -28.97
CA THR A 42 -0.56 -3.30 -29.86
C THR A 42 0.95 -3.41 -29.64
N THR A 43 1.55 -2.45 -28.93
CA THR A 43 2.98 -2.41 -28.65
C THR A 43 3.24 -2.26 -27.16
N PHE A 44 4.41 -2.72 -26.71
CA PHE A 44 4.85 -2.56 -25.33
C PHE A 44 4.95 -1.09 -24.92
N ASP A 45 5.46 -0.23 -25.80
CA ASP A 45 5.61 1.21 -25.52
C ASP A 45 4.27 1.89 -25.25
N GLN A 46 3.22 1.52 -25.98
CA GLN A 46 1.87 2.03 -25.73
C GLN A 46 1.38 1.64 -24.33
N LEU A 47 1.54 0.38 -23.93
CA LEU A 47 1.20 -0.07 -22.58
C LEU A 47 2.02 0.64 -21.51
N TYR A 48 3.32 0.82 -21.75
CA TYR A 48 4.23 1.50 -20.84
C TYR A 48 3.77 2.94 -20.53
N TRP A 49 3.52 3.73 -21.57
CA TRP A 49 3.06 5.10 -21.41
C TRP A 49 1.66 5.21 -20.79
N LEU A 50 0.73 4.34 -21.20
CA LEU A 50 -0.60 4.28 -20.58
C LEU A 50 -0.52 3.94 -19.08
N ARG A 51 0.34 2.99 -18.69
CA ARG A 51 0.61 2.68 -17.29
C ARG A 51 1.18 3.87 -16.51
N GLY A 52 2.06 4.63 -17.12
CA GLY A 52 2.61 5.86 -16.52
C GLY A 52 1.51 6.90 -16.22
N ILE A 53 0.65 7.17 -17.21
CA ILE A 53 -0.49 8.09 -17.05
C ILE A 53 -1.47 7.60 -15.97
N MET A 54 -1.76 6.30 -15.96
CA MET A 54 -2.61 5.67 -14.95
C MET A 54 -2.05 5.90 -13.55
N GLY A 55 -0.76 5.65 -13.33
CA GLY A 55 -0.11 5.85 -12.03
C GLY A 55 -0.17 7.29 -11.53
N ILE A 56 -0.03 8.28 -12.41
CA ILE A 56 -0.18 9.70 -12.05
C ILE A 56 -1.60 9.99 -11.54
N SER A 57 -2.61 9.44 -12.22
CA SER A 57 -4.00 9.66 -11.81
C SER A 57 -4.34 8.93 -10.50
N GLU A 58 -3.86 7.71 -10.29
CA GLU A 58 -4.06 6.95 -9.06
C GLU A 58 -3.43 7.63 -7.83
N ALA A 59 -2.29 8.27 -8.00
CA ALA A 59 -1.60 8.96 -6.91
C ALA A 59 -2.44 10.11 -6.30
N LEU A 60 -3.38 10.68 -7.04
CA LEU A 60 -4.26 11.75 -6.58
C LEU A 60 -5.48 11.24 -5.78
N TYR A 61 -5.87 9.98 -6.02
CA TYR A 61 -7.10 9.42 -5.46
C TYR A 61 -7.05 9.24 -3.94
N LEU A 62 -6.06 8.49 -3.46
CA LEU A 62 -6.02 8.06 -2.05
C LEU A 62 -5.95 9.23 -1.07
N PRO A 63 -5.10 10.26 -1.27
CA PRO A 63 -5.10 11.43 -0.41
C PRO A 63 -6.43 12.19 -0.42
N ALA A 64 -7.05 12.34 -1.61
CA ALA A 64 -8.33 13.02 -1.73
C ALA A 64 -9.47 12.26 -1.05
N ALA A 65 -9.51 10.94 -1.19
CA ALA A 65 -10.52 10.07 -0.57
C ALA A 65 -10.41 10.09 0.96
N LEU A 66 -9.21 9.90 1.51
CA LEU A 66 -8.99 9.93 2.96
C LEU A 66 -9.32 11.32 3.55
N SER A 67 -9.00 12.38 2.81
CA SER A 67 -9.33 13.74 3.19
C SER A 67 -10.85 13.97 3.21
N LEU A 68 -11.58 13.48 2.21
CA LEU A 68 -13.03 13.58 2.16
C LEU A 68 -13.68 12.79 3.30
N ILE A 69 -13.22 11.57 3.58
CA ILE A 69 -13.68 10.77 4.72
C ILE A 69 -13.50 11.55 6.03
N ALA A 70 -12.35 12.20 6.19
CA ALA A 70 -12.06 12.99 7.37
C ALA A 70 -12.99 14.20 7.56
N ASP A 71 -13.50 14.78 6.47
CA ASP A 71 -14.43 15.90 6.55
C ASP A 71 -15.83 15.50 7.02
N PHE A 72 -16.28 14.30 6.63
CA PHE A 72 -17.61 13.80 6.97
C PHE A 72 -17.66 13.03 8.29
N HIS A 73 -16.54 12.45 8.73
CA HIS A 73 -16.48 11.61 9.92
C HIS A 73 -15.63 12.27 11.02
N GLN A 74 -16.24 12.47 12.20
CA GLN A 74 -15.57 12.98 13.40
C GLN A 74 -14.87 11.83 14.15
N ASP A 75 -14.14 12.15 15.22
CA ASP A 75 -13.23 11.27 15.95
C ASP A 75 -13.75 9.85 16.25
N LYS A 76 -15.05 9.72 16.53
CA LYS A 76 -15.66 8.40 16.89
C LYS A 76 -15.89 7.46 15.70
N THR A 77 -16.12 7.98 14.50
CA THR A 77 -16.51 7.19 13.32
C THR A 77 -15.47 7.20 12.21
N ARG A 78 -14.50 8.08 12.28
CA ARG A 78 -13.47 8.29 11.24
C ARG A 78 -12.62 7.05 11.02
N SER A 79 -12.13 6.42 12.09
CA SER A 79 -11.31 5.20 11.98
C SER A 79 -12.08 4.05 11.33
N LEU A 80 -13.36 3.91 11.67
CA LEU A 80 -14.23 2.91 11.04
C LEU A 80 -14.42 3.19 9.55
N ALA A 81 -14.70 4.45 9.18
CA ALA A 81 -14.89 4.83 7.78
C ALA A 81 -13.61 4.62 6.92
N VAL A 82 -12.44 4.96 7.47
CA VAL A 82 -11.15 4.66 6.84
C VAL A 82 -10.93 3.15 6.74
N GLY A 83 -11.25 2.39 7.79
CA GLY A 83 -11.15 0.93 7.78
C GLY A 83 -12.02 0.28 6.70
N ILE A 84 -13.27 0.73 6.54
CA ILE A 84 -14.18 0.27 5.48
C ILE A 84 -13.59 0.60 4.10
N HIS A 85 -13.05 1.81 3.92
CA HIS A 85 -12.41 2.21 2.67
C HIS A 85 -11.19 1.32 2.34
N MET A 86 -10.34 1.04 3.32
CA MET A 86 -9.19 0.15 3.15
C MET A 86 -9.61 -1.30 2.87
N THR A 87 -10.70 -1.77 3.49
CA THR A 87 -11.28 -3.09 3.18
C THR A 87 -11.66 -3.19 1.71
N GLY A 88 -12.20 -2.10 1.12
CA GLY A 88 -12.48 -2.02 -0.32
C GLY A 88 -11.26 -2.27 -1.19
N LEU A 89 -10.07 -1.81 -0.79
CA LEU A 89 -8.82 -2.09 -1.52
C LEU A 89 -8.47 -3.58 -1.52
N TYR A 90 -8.59 -4.28 -0.38
CA TYR A 90 -8.31 -5.72 -0.29
C TYR A 90 -9.33 -6.54 -1.08
N VAL A 91 -10.61 -6.18 -1.01
CA VAL A 91 -11.67 -6.81 -1.83
C VAL A 91 -11.41 -6.59 -3.32
N GLY A 92 -11.06 -5.36 -3.71
CA GLY A 92 -10.68 -5.04 -5.09
C GLY A 92 -9.47 -5.84 -5.57
N GLN A 93 -8.47 -6.01 -4.72
CA GLN A 93 -7.29 -6.83 -5.03
C GLN A 93 -7.66 -8.31 -5.23
N ALA A 94 -8.53 -8.86 -4.38
CA ALA A 94 -9.01 -10.25 -4.51
C ALA A 94 -9.79 -10.45 -5.82
N ILE A 95 -10.70 -9.52 -6.16
CA ILE A 95 -11.48 -9.55 -7.41
C ILE A 95 -10.56 -9.36 -8.62
N GLY A 96 -9.56 -8.49 -8.51
CA GLY A 96 -8.59 -8.22 -9.57
C GLY A 96 -7.82 -9.45 -10.02
N GLY A 97 -7.63 -10.44 -9.14
CA GLY A 97 -7.03 -11.74 -9.48
C GLY A 97 -7.77 -12.52 -10.56
N PHE A 98 -9.08 -12.33 -10.67
CA PHE A 98 -9.87 -12.92 -11.75
C PHE A 98 -9.62 -12.28 -13.12
N GLY A 99 -8.85 -11.21 -13.19
CA GLY A 99 -8.47 -10.59 -14.47
C GLY A 99 -7.80 -11.56 -15.41
N ALA A 100 -6.92 -12.45 -14.89
CA ALA A 100 -6.29 -13.51 -15.68
C ALA A 100 -7.33 -14.55 -16.19
N THR A 101 -8.32 -14.90 -15.37
CA THR A 101 -9.41 -15.80 -15.76
C THR A 101 -10.25 -15.20 -16.89
N PHE A 102 -10.64 -13.93 -16.78
CA PHE A 102 -11.37 -13.24 -17.83
C PHE A 102 -10.53 -13.10 -19.12
N ALA A 103 -9.23 -12.84 -18.99
CA ALA A 103 -8.32 -12.75 -20.12
C ALA A 103 -8.19 -14.10 -20.86
N ALA A 104 -8.18 -15.21 -20.13
CA ALA A 104 -8.17 -16.57 -20.72
C ALA A 104 -9.49 -16.92 -21.41
N MET A 105 -10.64 -16.49 -20.86
CA MET A 105 -11.97 -16.79 -21.43
C MET A 105 -12.30 -15.93 -22.66
N TYR A 106 -11.91 -14.69 -22.70
CA TYR A 106 -12.29 -13.75 -23.77
C TYR A 106 -11.08 -13.21 -24.52
N SER A 107 -10.27 -12.42 -23.93
CA SER A 107 -8.94 -11.93 -24.29
C SER A 107 -8.49 -10.88 -23.27
N TRP A 108 -7.21 -10.61 -23.17
CA TRP A 108 -6.72 -9.54 -22.31
C TRP A 108 -7.17 -8.14 -22.78
N HIS A 109 -7.32 -7.92 -24.09
CA HIS A 109 -7.87 -6.68 -24.66
C HIS A 109 -9.31 -6.44 -24.18
N SER A 110 -10.16 -7.45 -24.30
CA SER A 110 -11.55 -7.38 -23.85
C SER A 110 -11.65 -7.15 -22.34
N THR A 111 -10.77 -7.77 -21.57
CA THR A 111 -10.71 -7.61 -20.11
C THR A 111 -10.43 -6.15 -19.72
N PHE A 112 -9.45 -5.51 -20.37
CA PHE A 112 -9.17 -4.08 -20.15
C PHE A 112 -10.34 -3.18 -20.56
N HIS A 113 -11.01 -3.48 -21.68
CA HIS A 113 -12.20 -2.74 -22.10
C HIS A 113 -13.31 -2.82 -21.06
N TRP A 114 -13.65 -4.02 -20.58
CA TRP A 114 -14.69 -4.19 -19.58
C TRP A 114 -14.37 -3.49 -18.26
N PHE A 115 -13.18 -3.66 -17.74
CA PHE A 115 -12.78 -3.00 -16.49
C PHE A 115 -12.77 -1.47 -16.64
N GLY A 116 -12.32 -0.96 -17.78
CA GLY A 116 -12.36 0.46 -18.07
C GLY A 116 -13.78 1.02 -18.12
N ILE A 117 -14.71 0.35 -18.83
CA ILE A 117 -16.11 0.77 -18.91
C ILE A 117 -16.78 0.75 -17.53
N ILE A 118 -16.62 -0.33 -16.77
CA ILE A 118 -17.17 -0.45 -15.42
C ILE A 118 -16.63 0.67 -14.52
N GLY A 119 -15.31 0.96 -14.61
CA GLY A 119 -14.69 2.00 -13.80
C GLY A 119 -15.18 3.41 -14.17
N VAL A 120 -15.32 3.72 -15.46
CA VAL A 120 -15.89 5.01 -15.91
C VAL A 120 -17.35 5.12 -15.46
N GLY A 121 -18.15 4.06 -15.65
CA GLY A 121 -19.54 4.02 -15.19
C GLY A 121 -19.66 4.26 -13.68
N TYR A 122 -18.79 3.64 -12.89
CA TYR A 122 -18.73 3.88 -11.45
C TYR A 122 -18.31 5.33 -11.14
N GLY A 123 -17.35 5.90 -11.87
CA GLY A 123 -16.98 7.30 -11.75
C GLY A 123 -18.15 8.27 -12.00
N VAL A 124 -18.97 7.97 -13.02
CA VAL A 124 -20.20 8.74 -13.29
C VAL A 124 -21.19 8.62 -12.13
N ILE A 125 -21.40 7.42 -11.60
CA ILE A 125 -22.27 7.21 -10.43
C ILE A 125 -21.76 8.04 -9.25
N LEU A 126 -20.46 7.97 -8.95
CA LEU A 126 -19.87 8.76 -7.87
C LEU A 126 -20.02 10.27 -8.10
N ALA A 127 -19.97 10.76 -9.33
CA ALA A 127 -20.18 12.18 -9.62
C ALA A 127 -21.57 12.67 -9.18
N PHE A 128 -22.59 11.81 -9.18
CA PHE A 128 -23.93 12.16 -8.71
C PHE A 128 -24.08 12.00 -7.18
N PHE A 129 -23.53 10.94 -6.60
CA PHE A 129 -23.74 10.61 -5.20
C PHE A 129 -22.72 11.25 -4.25
N LEU A 130 -21.47 11.46 -4.70
CA LEU A 130 -20.44 12.05 -3.86
C LEU A 130 -20.71 13.55 -3.69
N ARG A 131 -20.63 14.03 -2.45
CA ARG A 131 -20.82 15.44 -2.12
C ARG A 131 -19.57 15.97 -1.43
N ASP A 132 -19.17 17.19 -1.78
CA ASP A 132 -18.21 17.93 -0.96
C ASP A 132 -18.92 18.48 0.26
N LYS A 133 -18.23 18.51 1.38
CA LYS A 133 -18.71 19.24 2.54
C LYS A 133 -18.50 20.72 2.26
N GLU A 134 -19.57 21.52 2.36
CA GLU A 134 -19.45 22.98 2.30
C GLU A 134 -18.40 23.43 3.32
N ARG A 135 -17.48 24.28 2.88
CA ARG A 135 -16.44 24.87 3.73
C ARG A 135 -17.10 25.82 4.72
N GLY A 136 -17.73 25.25 5.74
CA GLY A 136 -18.28 26.02 6.84
C GLY A 136 -17.17 26.71 7.61
N THR A 137 -17.46 27.90 8.09
CA THR A 137 -16.68 28.91 8.80
C THR A 137 -15.92 28.43 10.07
N ILE A 138 -15.68 27.13 10.24
CA ILE A 138 -14.94 26.55 11.39
C ILE A 138 -13.41 26.76 11.26
N SER A 139 -12.98 27.35 10.18
CA SER A 139 -11.57 27.58 9.85
C SER A 139 -10.91 28.76 10.59
N VAL A 140 -11.60 29.48 11.48
CA VAL A 140 -11.05 30.72 12.07
C VAL A 140 -10.32 30.47 13.40
N MET A 141 -10.41 29.26 13.99
CA MET A 141 -9.78 28.98 15.30
C MET A 141 -8.70 27.89 15.26
N GLN A 142 -8.19 27.52 14.10
CA GLN A 142 -6.96 26.72 14.07
C GLN A 142 -5.75 27.66 13.93
N GLU A 143 -4.94 27.67 14.99
CA GLU A 143 -3.64 28.33 15.06
C GLU A 143 -2.94 28.40 13.72
N LYS A 144 -2.38 29.56 13.38
CA LYS A 144 -1.44 29.77 12.29
C LYS A 144 -0.31 28.74 12.39
N VAL A 145 -0.53 27.55 11.83
CA VAL A 145 0.56 26.61 11.62
C VAL A 145 1.49 27.30 10.62
N THR A 146 2.59 27.81 11.13
CA THR A 146 3.64 28.43 10.32
C THR A 146 4.05 27.46 9.23
N LYS A 147 3.81 27.82 7.97
CA LYS A 147 4.21 27.03 6.80
C LYS A 147 5.73 26.87 6.84
N ILE A 148 6.19 25.67 7.15
CA ILE A 148 7.63 25.39 7.11
C ILE A 148 8.00 25.14 5.65
N PRO A 149 9.04 25.79 5.12
CA PRO A 149 9.54 25.49 3.79
C PRO A 149 9.85 24.00 3.65
N VAL A 150 9.39 23.39 2.54
CA VAL A 150 9.60 21.96 2.27
C VAL A 150 11.08 21.58 2.40
N LEU A 151 11.97 22.43 1.88
CA LEU A 151 13.42 22.20 1.96
C LEU A 151 13.92 22.09 3.41
N LYS A 152 13.39 22.89 4.33
CA LYS A 152 13.74 22.83 5.76
C LYS A 152 13.22 21.54 6.40
N SER A 153 12.03 21.09 6.01
CA SER A 153 11.48 19.82 6.48
C SER A 153 12.32 18.64 5.99
N LEU A 154 12.75 18.66 4.73
CA LEU A 154 13.64 17.64 4.15
C LEU A 154 14.99 17.61 4.88
N ALA A 155 15.63 18.77 5.05
CA ALA A 155 16.90 18.86 5.77
C ALA A 155 16.81 18.28 7.18
N MET A 156 15.71 18.56 7.91
CA MET A 156 15.51 18.06 9.26
C MET A 156 15.24 16.57 9.31
N LEU A 157 14.46 16.02 8.36
CA LEU A 157 14.18 14.59 8.27
C LEU A 157 15.45 13.80 7.93
N PHE A 158 16.21 14.23 6.92
CA PHE A 158 17.42 13.55 6.49
C PHE A 158 18.60 13.69 7.46
N SER A 159 18.56 14.67 8.36
CA SER A 159 19.53 14.77 9.48
C SER A 159 19.26 13.77 10.60
N ASN A 160 18.06 13.16 10.65
CA ASN A 160 17.67 12.23 11.69
C ASN A 160 17.98 10.79 11.28
N VAL A 161 18.96 10.17 11.96
CA VAL A 161 19.35 8.77 11.69
C VAL A 161 18.19 7.79 11.87
N PHE A 162 17.29 8.03 12.83
CA PHE A 162 16.11 7.17 13.02
C PHE A 162 15.16 7.25 11.83
N PHE A 163 15.06 8.39 11.15
CA PHE A 163 14.25 8.51 9.94
C PHE A 163 14.78 7.62 8.82
N TRP A 164 16.10 7.53 8.64
CA TRP A 164 16.71 6.62 7.67
C TRP A 164 16.38 5.15 7.99
N ILE A 165 16.49 4.75 9.25
CA ILE A 165 16.15 3.38 9.64
C ILE A 165 14.67 3.07 9.36
N ILE A 166 13.76 4.01 9.64
CA ILE A 166 12.34 3.86 9.37
C ILE A 166 12.07 3.83 7.86
N LEU A 167 12.77 4.64 7.08
CA LEU A 167 12.69 4.64 5.63
C LEU A 167 13.09 3.29 5.04
N PHE A 168 14.22 2.72 5.48
CA PHE A 168 14.65 1.38 5.08
C PHE A 168 13.70 0.30 5.60
N TYR A 169 13.19 0.43 6.83
CA TYR A 169 12.18 -0.47 7.37
C TYR A 169 10.89 -0.45 6.54
N PHE A 170 10.52 0.66 5.96
CA PHE A 170 9.36 0.74 5.07
C PHE A 170 9.66 0.15 3.69
N CYS A 171 10.79 0.53 3.09
CA CYS A 171 11.12 0.16 1.72
C CYS A 171 11.49 -1.32 1.58
N VAL A 172 12.39 -1.83 2.42
CA VAL A 172 12.96 -3.18 2.26
C VAL A 172 11.90 -4.28 2.45
N PRO A 173 11.12 -4.34 3.54
CA PRO A 173 10.02 -5.29 3.66
C PRO A 173 8.83 -4.98 2.72
N GLY A 174 8.75 -3.78 2.20
CA GLY A 174 7.78 -3.40 1.17
C GLY A 174 8.04 -4.07 -0.19
N THR A 175 9.32 -4.38 -0.51
CA THR A 175 9.68 -5.01 -1.80
C THR A 175 9.04 -6.38 -2.01
N PRO A 176 8.99 -7.33 -1.03
CA PRO A 176 8.23 -8.56 -1.18
C PRO A 176 6.74 -8.33 -1.43
N GLY A 177 6.16 -7.25 -0.88
CA GLY A 177 4.77 -6.88 -1.14
C GLY A 177 4.53 -6.52 -2.62
N TRP A 178 5.43 -5.77 -3.23
CA TRP A 178 5.40 -5.46 -4.65
C TRP A 178 5.68 -6.69 -5.51
N ALA A 179 6.65 -7.52 -5.12
CA ALA A 179 6.94 -8.80 -5.75
C ALA A 179 5.70 -9.70 -5.78
N ALA A 180 5.03 -9.88 -4.64
CA ALA A 180 3.84 -10.70 -4.54
C ALA A 180 2.68 -10.16 -5.39
N LYS A 181 2.44 -8.84 -5.40
CA LYS A 181 1.39 -8.24 -6.23
C LYS A 181 1.57 -8.48 -7.73
N ASN A 182 2.82 -8.47 -8.21
CA ASN A 182 3.10 -8.52 -9.64
C ASN A 182 3.45 -9.93 -10.14
N TRP A 183 4.12 -10.74 -9.34
CA TRP A 183 4.71 -11.99 -9.79
C TRP A 183 4.19 -13.27 -9.11
N LEU A 184 3.39 -13.14 -8.03
CA LEU A 184 2.87 -14.32 -7.33
C LEU A 184 1.96 -15.20 -8.21
N PRO A 185 1.05 -14.65 -9.05
CA PRO A 185 0.28 -15.46 -9.98
C PRO A 185 1.16 -16.27 -10.94
N THR A 186 2.20 -15.67 -11.50
CA THR A 186 3.15 -16.33 -12.40
C THR A 186 3.90 -17.42 -11.66
N LEU A 187 4.40 -17.16 -10.46
CA LEU A 187 5.11 -18.13 -9.65
C LEU A 187 4.22 -19.34 -9.29
N PHE A 188 2.94 -19.12 -8.96
CA PHE A 188 2.00 -20.21 -8.73
C PHE A 188 1.77 -21.06 -9.99
N SER A 189 1.62 -20.40 -11.15
CA SER A 189 1.44 -21.06 -12.43
C SER A 189 2.64 -21.95 -12.77
N GLU A 190 3.85 -21.43 -12.64
CA GLU A 190 5.09 -22.15 -12.92
C GLU A 190 5.35 -23.30 -11.92
N SER A 191 5.26 -23.01 -10.61
CA SER A 191 5.58 -23.98 -9.56
C SER A 191 4.61 -25.16 -9.48
N LEU A 192 3.33 -24.94 -9.85
CA LEU A 192 2.28 -25.96 -9.82
C LEU A 192 1.93 -26.51 -11.20
N SER A 193 2.51 -25.95 -12.26
CA SER A 193 2.17 -26.29 -13.66
C SER A 193 0.67 -26.18 -13.94
N ILE A 194 0.02 -25.13 -13.39
CA ILE A 194 -1.39 -24.82 -13.59
C ILE A 194 -1.56 -23.58 -14.44
N ASP A 195 -2.72 -23.47 -15.10
CA ASP A 195 -3.03 -22.29 -15.90
C ASP A 195 -3.10 -21.02 -15.04
N ILE A 196 -2.62 -19.90 -15.57
CA ILE A 196 -2.58 -18.62 -14.87
C ILE A 196 -4.00 -18.09 -14.52
N SER A 197 -5.03 -18.54 -15.24
CA SER A 197 -6.42 -18.21 -14.94
C SER A 197 -6.91 -18.80 -13.60
N VAL A 198 -6.26 -19.87 -13.13
CA VAL A 198 -6.50 -20.49 -11.82
C VAL A 198 -5.49 -19.97 -10.78
N ALA A 199 -4.22 -19.86 -11.17
CA ALA A 199 -3.15 -19.35 -10.30
C ALA A 199 -3.41 -17.91 -9.83
N GLY A 200 -3.94 -17.05 -10.70
CA GLY A 200 -4.25 -15.65 -10.40
C GLY A 200 -5.22 -15.49 -9.21
N PRO A 201 -6.47 -15.97 -9.31
CA PRO A 201 -7.41 -15.88 -8.20
C PRO A 201 -6.90 -16.58 -6.94
N MET A 202 -6.29 -17.76 -7.07
CA MET A 202 -5.79 -18.54 -5.93
C MET A 202 -4.75 -17.77 -5.12
N SER A 203 -3.79 -17.15 -5.79
CA SER A 203 -2.73 -16.36 -5.15
C SER A 203 -3.26 -15.05 -4.57
N THR A 204 -4.05 -14.29 -5.34
CA THR A 204 -4.51 -12.96 -4.93
C THR A 204 -5.58 -13.00 -3.84
N ILE A 205 -6.51 -13.95 -3.86
CA ILE A 205 -7.49 -14.12 -2.79
C ILE A 205 -6.79 -14.53 -1.50
N SER A 206 -5.87 -15.49 -1.57
CA SER A 206 -5.12 -15.95 -0.40
C SER A 206 -4.35 -14.81 0.28
N ILE A 207 -3.66 -13.98 -0.51
CA ILE A 207 -2.89 -12.85 0.05
C ILE A 207 -3.81 -11.72 0.55
N ALA A 208 -4.89 -11.40 -0.16
CA ALA A 208 -5.78 -10.32 0.22
C ALA A 208 -6.51 -10.61 1.54
N LEU A 209 -7.08 -11.80 1.69
CA LEU A 209 -7.79 -12.20 2.91
C LEU A 209 -6.84 -12.32 4.11
N SER A 210 -5.68 -12.92 3.92
CA SER A 210 -4.68 -13.05 4.99
C SER A 210 -4.07 -11.69 5.38
N SER A 211 -3.87 -10.77 4.43
CA SER A 211 -3.39 -9.41 4.73
C SER A 211 -4.43 -8.59 5.50
N LEU A 212 -5.70 -8.69 5.11
CA LEU A 212 -6.79 -8.06 5.87
C LEU A 212 -6.81 -8.55 7.32
N PHE A 213 -6.71 -9.87 7.53
CA PHE A 213 -6.61 -10.44 8.87
C PHE A 213 -5.37 -9.94 9.60
N GLY A 214 -4.22 -9.91 8.94
CA GLY A 214 -2.96 -9.41 9.49
C GLY A 214 -3.01 -7.95 9.92
N VAL A 215 -3.64 -7.07 9.13
CA VAL A 215 -3.85 -5.65 9.49
C VAL A 215 -4.70 -5.51 10.76
N LEU A 216 -5.81 -6.24 10.85
CA LEU A 216 -6.72 -6.18 12.00
C LEU A 216 -6.03 -6.70 13.27
N VAL A 217 -5.42 -7.88 13.19
CA VAL A 217 -4.72 -8.49 14.33
C VAL A 217 -3.49 -7.69 14.71
N GLY A 218 -2.70 -7.24 13.73
CA GLY A 218 -1.52 -6.43 13.94
C GLY A 218 -1.83 -5.09 14.59
N GLY A 219 -2.87 -4.40 14.13
CA GLY A 219 -3.34 -3.15 14.76
C GLY A 219 -3.77 -3.38 16.21
N TYR A 220 -4.60 -4.39 16.45
CA TYR A 220 -5.09 -4.72 17.79
C TYR A 220 -3.96 -5.09 18.78
N ILE A 221 -3.02 -5.94 18.36
CA ILE A 221 -1.87 -6.32 19.20
C ILE A 221 -0.99 -5.10 19.47
N SER A 222 -0.70 -4.33 18.46
CA SER A 222 0.13 -3.13 18.53
C SER A 222 -0.41 -2.10 19.54
N ASP A 223 -1.71 -1.81 19.45
CA ASP A 223 -2.36 -0.83 20.33
C ASP A 223 -2.39 -1.28 21.79
N ARG A 224 -2.58 -2.58 22.03
CA ARG A 224 -2.51 -3.11 23.42
C ARG A 224 -1.08 -3.20 23.94
N TRP A 225 -0.15 -3.59 23.10
CA TRP A 225 1.23 -3.80 23.51
C TRP A 225 1.94 -2.49 23.79
N VAL A 226 1.68 -1.43 23.00
CA VAL A 226 2.29 -0.11 23.22
C VAL A 226 1.89 0.51 24.56
N LEU A 227 0.71 0.21 25.08
CA LEU A 227 0.29 0.68 26.40
C LEU A 227 1.10 0.06 27.57
N ARG A 228 1.65 -1.15 27.36
CA ARG A 228 2.49 -1.84 28.35
C ARG A 228 3.98 -1.59 28.12
N ASN A 229 4.38 -1.43 26.87
CA ASN A 229 5.77 -1.22 26.48
C ASN A 229 5.82 -0.30 25.25
N VAL A 230 6.48 0.83 25.38
CA VAL A 230 6.63 1.83 24.30
C VAL A 230 7.16 1.22 22.99
N ARG A 231 7.94 0.14 23.07
CA ARG A 231 8.43 -0.63 21.90
C ARG A 231 7.39 -1.59 21.31
N GLY A 232 6.18 -1.66 21.85
CA GLY A 232 5.13 -2.60 21.42
C GLY A 232 4.85 -2.55 19.90
N ARG A 233 4.84 -1.36 19.31
CA ARG A 233 4.65 -1.17 17.85
C ARG A 233 5.81 -1.75 17.06
N VAL A 234 7.05 -1.52 17.50
CA VAL A 234 8.26 -2.08 16.90
C VAL A 234 8.25 -3.60 16.97
N TYR A 235 7.87 -4.17 18.12
CA TYR A 235 7.77 -5.63 18.29
C TYR A 235 6.66 -6.24 17.44
N THR A 236 5.52 -5.56 17.28
CA THR A 236 4.45 -6.05 16.39
C THR A 236 4.90 -6.03 14.93
N GLY A 237 5.59 -4.97 14.48
CA GLY A 237 6.20 -4.93 13.16
C GLY A 237 7.25 -6.02 12.97
N ALA A 238 8.10 -6.25 14.00
CA ALA A 238 9.10 -7.32 13.99
C ALA A 238 8.46 -8.73 13.90
N LEU A 239 7.34 -8.95 14.59
CA LEU A 239 6.58 -10.19 14.49
C LEU A 239 6.05 -10.39 13.07
N GLY A 240 5.55 -9.31 12.43
CA GLY A 240 5.13 -9.33 11.03
C GLY A 240 6.27 -9.75 10.09
N LEU A 241 7.46 -9.15 10.25
CA LEU A 241 8.64 -9.55 9.47
C LEU A 241 9.05 -11.00 9.75
N GLY A 242 8.89 -11.46 10.99
CA GLY A 242 9.13 -12.85 11.39
C GLY A 242 8.24 -13.86 10.64
N PHE A 243 7.00 -13.49 10.28
CA PHE A 243 6.13 -14.31 9.43
C PHE A 243 6.50 -14.22 7.94
N ILE A 244 6.94 -13.05 7.47
CA ILE A 244 7.34 -12.85 6.07
C ILE A 244 8.55 -13.72 5.70
N ILE A 245 9.54 -13.88 6.58
CA ILE A 245 10.76 -14.63 6.29
C ILE A 245 10.46 -16.08 5.90
N PRO A 246 9.83 -16.94 6.74
CA PRO A 246 9.51 -18.30 6.36
C PRO A 246 8.51 -18.35 5.19
N SER A 247 7.61 -17.38 5.07
CA SER A 247 6.68 -17.34 3.95
C SER A 247 7.37 -17.24 2.60
N LEU A 248 8.40 -16.37 2.49
CA LEU A 248 9.18 -16.22 1.26
C LEU A 248 9.94 -17.49 0.89
N LEU A 249 10.39 -18.29 1.87
CA LEU A 249 11.00 -19.59 1.64
C LEU A 249 9.97 -20.62 1.15
N PHE A 250 8.77 -20.66 1.76
CA PHE A 250 7.68 -21.53 1.29
C PHE A 250 7.22 -21.15 -0.12
N ILE A 251 7.11 -19.86 -0.43
CA ILE A 251 6.73 -19.37 -1.75
C ILE A 251 7.83 -19.67 -2.77
N GLY A 252 9.09 -19.41 -2.43
CA GLY A 252 10.21 -19.51 -3.37
C GLY A 252 10.62 -20.96 -3.70
N PHE A 253 10.51 -21.86 -2.74
CA PHE A 253 10.92 -23.27 -2.89
C PHE A 253 9.77 -24.28 -2.83
N GLY A 254 8.53 -23.79 -2.67
CA GLY A 254 7.37 -24.67 -2.60
C GLY A 254 6.96 -25.21 -3.98
N HIS A 255 6.78 -26.52 -4.07
CA HIS A 255 6.28 -27.20 -5.27
C HIS A 255 4.93 -27.91 -5.03
N SER A 256 4.23 -27.56 -3.96
CA SER A 256 2.91 -28.08 -3.64
C SER A 256 1.92 -26.97 -3.34
N ILE A 257 0.65 -27.21 -3.64
CA ILE A 257 -0.44 -26.27 -3.34
C ILE A 257 -0.42 -25.88 -1.86
N PHE A 258 -0.21 -26.89 -0.98
CA PHE A 258 -0.17 -26.64 0.46
C PHE A 258 0.97 -25.68 0.86
N ALA A 259 2.18 -25.89 0.34
CA ALA A 259 3.34 -25.04 0.67
C ALA A 259 3.14 -23.61 0.16
N LEU A 260 2.65 -23.43 -1.05
CA LEU A 260 2.42 -22.10 -1.65
C LEU A 260 1.28 -21.35 -0.96
N VAL A 261 0.16 -22.02 -0.67
CA VAL A 261 -0.97 -21.39 0.03
C VAL A 261 -0.59 -21.06 1.47
N LEU A 262 0.08 -21.96 2.18
CA LEU A 262 0.59 -21.69 3.54
C LEU A 262 1.57 -20.51 3.52
N GLY A 263 2.52 -20.50 2.58
CA GLY A 263 3.45 -19.41 2.38
C GLY A 263 2.72 -18.07 2.15
N THR A 264 1.72 -18.07 1.28
CA THR A 264 0.94 -16.87 0.97
C THR A 264 0.11 -16.37 2.16
N ILE A 265 -0.47 -17.28 2.94
CA ILE A 265 -1.20 -16.92 4.17
C ILE A 265 -0.25 -16.30 5.20
N LEU A 266 0.90 -16.93 5.44
CA LEU A 266 1.92 -16.39 6.35
C LEU A 266 2.42 -15.02 5.86
N PHE A 267 2.63 -14.88 4.54
CA PHE A 267 3.00 -13.62 3.94
C PHE A 267 1.98 -12.53 4.21
N GLY A 268 0.71 -12.79 3.88
CA GLY A 268 -0.35 -11.80 4.03
C GLY A 268 -0.52 -11.38 5.48
N VAL A 269 -0.57 -12.33 6.43
CA VAL A 269 -0.64 -12.02 7.87
C VAL A 269 0.56 -11.16 8.29
N GLY A 270 1.77 -11.57 7.95
CA GLY A 270 2.99 -10.83 8.29
C GLY A 270 3.04 -9.45 7.67
N PHE A 271 2.69 -9.34 6.39
CA PHE A 271 2.67 -8.07 5.67
C PHE A 271 1.60 -7.12 6.21
N GLY A 272 0.42 -7.64 6.54
CA GLY A 272 -0.64 -6.84 7.18
C GLY A 272 -0.23 -6.29 8.55
N MET A 273 0.45 -7.10 9.37
CA MET A 273 0.99 -6.66 10.66
C MET A 273 2.08 -5.59 10.49
N PHE A 274 2.95 -5.75 9.51
CA PHE A 274 3.96 -4.77 9.13
C PHE A 274 3.31 -3.46 8.68
N ASP A 275 2.39 -3.52 7.73
CA ASP A 275 1.76 -2.36 7.10
C ASP A 275 0.96 -1.51 8.10
N ALA A 276 0.20 -2.15 8.98
CA ALA A 276 -0.56 -1.49 10.04
C ALA A 276 0.33 -0.68 11.02
N ASN A 277 1.61 -1.01 11.13
CA ASN A 277 2.54 -0.39 12.08
C ASN A 277 3.46 0.67 11.46
N ASN A 278 3.49 0.83 10.16
CA ASN A 278 4.39 1.76 9.48
C ASN A 278 4.20 3.21 9.95
N MET A 279 2.99 3.72 9.87
CA MET A 279 2.69 5.09 10.30
C MET A 279 2.77 5.26 11.83
N PRO A 280 2.23 4.35 12.65
CA PRO A 280 2.40 4.41 14.10
C PRO A 280 3.85 4.42 14.58
N ILE A 281 4.75 3.67 13.95
CA ILE A 281 6.19 3.70 14.26
C ILE A 281 6.78 5.05 13.86
N LEU A 282 6.48 5.57 12.67
CA LEU A 282 6.94 6.89 12.24
C LEU A 282 6.56 7.97 13.28
N CYS A 283 5.34 7.93 13.81
CA CYS A 283 4.87 8.88 14.81
C CYS A 283 5.66 8.87 16.13
N GLN A 284 6.35 7.78 16.43
CA GLN A 284 7.19 7.69 17.63
C GLN A 284 8.53 8.42 17.51
N PHE A 285 8.98 8.71 16.28
CA PHE A 285 10.30 9.29 16.00
C PHE A 285 10.26 10.63 15.28
N VAL A 286 9.12 10.97 14.68
CA VAL A 286 8.94 12.21 13.91
C VAL A 286 7.82 13.03 14.52
N SER A 287 8.13 14.32 14.78
CA SER A 287 7.13 15.24 15.33
C SER A 287 5.95 15.47 14.36
N ALA A 288 4.78 15.79 14.91
CA ALA A 288 3.52 15.91 14.17
C ALA A 288 3.64 16.83 12.95
N ARG A 289 4.45 17.87 13.06
CA ARG A 289 4.71 18.89 12.02
C ARG A 289 5.33 18.34 10.74
N TYR A 290 6.18 17.27 10.84
CA TYR A 290 6.94 16.72 9.69
C TYR A 290 6.41 15.37 9.20
N ARG A 291 5.45 14.75 9.88
CA ARG A 291 4.95 13.38 9.59
C ARG A 291 4.45 13.21 8.16
N ALA A 292 3.73 14.21 7.66
CA ALA A 292 3.20 14.16 6.30
C ALA A 292 4.30 14.12 5.24
N THR A 293 5.28 14.99 5.37
CA THR A 293 6.44 15.02 4.47
C THR A 293 7.23 13.71 4.59
N ALA A 294 7.44 13.24 5.82
CA ALA A 294 8.14 11.99 6.09
C ALA A 294 7.45 10.79 5.45
N TYR A 295 6.13 10.67 5.64
CA TYR A 295 5.35 9.56 5.06
C TYR A 295 5.27 9.66 3.55
N GLY A 296 5.18 10.86 2.99
CA GLY A 296 5.25 11.08 1.54
C GLY A 296 6.57 10.60 0.93
N ILE A 297 7.72 10.89 1.59
CA ILE A 297 9.03 10.41 1.17
C ILE A 297 9.08 8.88 1.27
N MET A 298 8.61 8.29 2.37
CA MET A 298 8.56 6.83 2.55
C MET A 298 7.77 6.17 1.42
N ASN A 299 6.59 6.67 1.08
CA ASN A 299 5.78 6.13 -0.02
C ASN A 299 6.50 6.27 -1.37
N MET A 300 7.08 7.43 -1.65
CA MET A 300 7.82 7.66 -2.89
C MET A 300 8.98 6.65 -3.03
N CYS A 301 9.81 6.53 -1.99
CA CYS A 301 10.92 5.57 -1.99
C CYS A 301 10.43 4.12 -2.07
N GLY A 302 9.31 3.79 -1.40
CA GLY A 302 8.67 2.47 -1.47
C GLY A 302 8.18 2.11 -2.87
N VAL A 303 7.61 3.07 -3.61
CA VAL A 303 7.18 2.86 -5.00
C VAL A 303 8.40 2.66 -5.92
N PHE A 304 9.48 3.46 -5.76
CA PHE A 304 10.70 3.25 -6.54
C PHE A 304 11.35 1.89 -6.24
N ALA A 305 11.42 1.49 -4.98
CA ALA A 305 11.91 0.15 -4.60
C ALA A 305 11.01 -0.95 -5.19
N GLY A 306 9.69 -0.72 -5.20
CA GLY A 306 8.71 -1.61 -5.81
C GLY A 306 8.89 -1.74 -7.33
N ALA A 307 9.13 -0.63 -8.02
CA ALA A 307 9.41 -0.64 -9.46
C ALA A 307 10.69 -1.42 -9.77
N ALA A 308 11.76 -1.16 -9.01
CA ALA A 308 13.03 -1.85 -9.19
C ALA A 308 12.90 -3.37 -8.97
N ILE A 309 12.27 -3.81 -7.88
CA ILE A 309 12.12 -5.24 -7.62
C ILE A 309 11.21 -5.92 -8.65
N THR A 310 10.17 -5.23 -9.13
CA THR A 310 9.30 -5.77 -10.17
C THR A 310 10.06 -6.01 -11.47
N SER A 311 10.96 -5.09 -11.87
CA SER A 311 11.82 -5.25 -13.05
C SER A 311 12.82 -6.39 -12.88
N ILE A 312 13.52 -6.43 -11.74
CA ILE A 312 14.50 -7.49 -11.44
C ILE A 312 13.86 -8.89 -11.48
N LEU A 313 12.67 -9.03 -10.88
CA LEU A 313 11.95 -10.30 -10.90
C LEU A 313 11.39 -10.65 -12.27
N GLY A 314 11.16 -9.66 -13.15
CA GLY A 314 10.84 -9.90 -14.55
C GLY A 314 11.98 -10.60 -15.29
N GLU A 315 13.19 -10.05 -15.18
CA GLU A 315 14.39 -10.67 -15.73
C GLU A 315 14.66 -12.05 -15.11
N SER A 316 14.38 -12.21 -13.82
CA SER A 316 14.48 -13.48 -13.12
C SER A 316 13.49 -14.54 -13.62
N THR A 317 12.26 -14.10 -13.98
CA THR A 317 11.24 -14.98 -14.59
C THR A 317 11.72 -15.48 -15.94
N ASP A 318 12.21 -14.59 -16.79
CA ASP A 318 12.75 -14.95 -18.11
C ASP A 318 13.94 -15.93 -18.01
N ALA A 319 14.73 -15.83 -16.93
CA ALA A 319 15.84 -16.72 -16.62
C ALA A 319 15.44 -18.04 -15.91
N GLY A 320 14.16 -18.23 -15.56
CA GLY A 320 13.66 -19.40 -14.83
C GLY A 320 14.08 -19.46 -13.36
N HIS A 321 14.40 -18.32 -12.73
CA HIS A 321 14.91 -18.24 -11.36
C HIS A 321 13.96 -17.54 -10.37
N LEU A 322 12.71 -17.28 -10.78
CA LEU A 322 11.74 -16.48 -10.01
C LEU A 322 11.59 -16.97 -8.55
N GLY A 323 11.42 -18.27 -8.33
CA GLY A 323 11.26 -18.84 -6.99
C GLY A 323 12.49 -18.61 -6.11
N ARG A 324 13.71 -18.83 -6.64
CA ARG A 324 14.95 -18.57 -5.91
C ARG A 324 15.06 -17.11 -5.48
N ASP A 325 14.73 -16.21 -6.38
CA ASP A 325 14.90 -14.77 -6.13
C ASP A 325 13.81 -14.24 -5.18
N PHE A 326 12.61 -14.84 -5.18
CA PHE A 326 11.63 -14.63 -4.09
C PHE A 326 12.20 -15.07 -2.74
N ALA A 327 12.83 -16.23 -2.65
CA ALA A 327 13.42 -16.70 -1.41
C ALA A 327 14.59 -15.83 -0.94
N LEU A 328 15.37 -15.27 -1.85
CA LEU A 328 16.46 -14.33 -1.52
C LEU A 328 15.95 -13.06 -0.83
N LEU A 329 14.73 -12.60 -1.12
CA LEU A 329 14.14 -11.46 -0.41
C LEU A 329 14.03 -11.70 1.10
N ALA A 330 13.94 -12.96 1.55
CA ALA A 330 13.92 -13.32 2.96
C ALA A 330 15.19 -12.85 3.71
N VAL A 331 16.34 -12.86 3.03
CA VAL A 331 17.61 -12.41 3.62
C VAL A 331 17.57 -10.91 3.91
N PHE A 332 17.06 -10.10 2.98
CA PHE A 332 16.93 -8.66 3.17
C PHE A 332 15.93 -8.33 4.29
N VAL A 333 14.81 -9.05 4.34
CA VAL A 333 13.82 -8.92 5.41
C VAL A 333 14.41 -9.31 6.76
N LEU A 334 15.22 -10.38 6.83
CA LEU A 334 15.91 -10.81 8.05
C LEU A 334 16.89 -9.73 8.55
N ILE A 335 17.71 -9.18 7.66
CA ILE A 335 18.63 -8.08 8.01
C ILE A 335 17.85 -6.91 8.57
N MET A 336 16.73 -6.55 7.91
CA MET A 336 15.88 -5.45 8.38
C MET A 336 15.21 -5.74 9.72
N LEU A 337 14.80 -6.98 9.95
CA LEU A 337 14.27 -7.43 11.26
C LEU A 337 15.29 -7.22 12.37
N VAL A 338 16.55 -7.60 12.16
CA VAL A 338 17.62 -7.41 13.13
C VAL A 338 17.85 -5.92 13.40
N ILE A 339 17.93 -5.10 12.35
CA ILE A 339 18.09 -3.64 12.48
C ILE A 339 16.93 -3.01 13.24
N LEU A 340 15.70 -3.41 12.91
CA LEU A 340 14.48 -2.92 13.56
C LEU A 340 14.52 -3.16 15.07
N VAL A 341 14.80 -4.38 15.48
CA VAL A 341 14.78 -4.80 16.91
C VAL A 341 15.94 -4.18 17.68
N THR A 342 17.11 -4.07 17.08
CA THR A 342 18.33 -3.57 17.77
C THR A 342 18.41 -2.04 17.83
N CYS A 343 18.08 -1.37 16.73
CA CYS A 343 18.33 0.06 16.55
C CYS A 343 17.11 0.94 16.88
N LEU A 344 15.87 0.48 16.59
CA LEU A 344 14.67 1.29 16.85
C LEU A 344 14.21 1.17 18.31
N ARG A 345 14.58 2.18 19.08
CA ARG A 345 14.23 2.29 20.52
C ARG A 345 13.43 3.57 20.78
N PRO A 346 12.10 3.55 20.56
CA PRO A 346 11.27 4.72 20.83
C PRO A 346 11.27 5.04 22.33
N LYS A 347 11.30 6.33 22.65
CA LYS A 347 11.21 6.84 24.02
C LYS A 347 9.79 7.25 24.40
N THR A 348 8.95 7.51 23.41
CA THR A 348 7.58 8.02 23.56
C THR A 348 6.61 7.22 22.71
N ILE A 349 5.34 7.20 23.12
CA ILE A 349 4.23 6.61 22.32
C ILE A 349 3.96 7.47 21.08
N ASP A 350 4.11 8.78 21.24
CA ASP A 350 3.88 9.77 20.18
C ASP A 350 4.81 10.96 20.42
N MET A 351 5.59 11.36 19.40
CA MET A 351 6.50 12.48 19.52
C MET A 351 5.72 13.78 19.37
N LYS A 352 5.69 14.57 20.42
CA LYS A 352 5.12 15.93 20.43
C LYS A 352 6.13 16.93 19.86
N ASP A 353 5.64 18.07 19.39
CA ASP A 353 6.49 19.20 18.92
C ASP A 353 7.30 19.80 20.05
#